data_c8ae0cd2e150600ae7838a479d337fd6
#
_entry.id   c8ae0cd2e150600ae7838a479d337fd6
#
_cell.length_a   1.000
_cell.length_b   1.000
_cell.length_c   1.000
_cell.angle_alpha   90.00
_cell.angle_beta   90.00
_cell.angle_gamma   90.00
#
_symmetry.space_group_name_H-M   'P 1'
#
loop_
_entity.id
_entity.type
_entity.pdbx_description
1 polymer ?
#
loop_
_entity_poly.entity_id
_entity_poly.type
_entity_poly.pdbx_seq_one_letter_code
_entity_poly.pdbx_strand_id
1 'polypeptide(L)'
;MKIYKLFLIFLFTINFNLNAGPFTDEFSRCIVTKTTSQEKTDLVKWIYVTISFHPQLADMSNLSSEDVEMVNIRVADYMTNVFAYKCNKELIEAIK
;
A
#
# COMPACT_ATOMS: atom_id res chain seq x y z
N MET A 1 -32.82 -14.36 -8.49
CA MET A 1 -32.91 -12.96 -8.92
C MET A 1 -33.03 -11.99 -7.77
N LYS A 2 -33.82 -12.28 -6.74
CA LYS A 2 -33.90 -11.40 -5.57
C LYS A 2 -32.59 -11.32 -4.79
N ILE A 3 -31.82 -12.40 -4.76
CA ILE A 3 -30.51 -12.46 -4.09
C ILE A 3 -29.51 -11.52 -4.79
N TYR A 4 -29.59 -11.42 -6.10
CA TYR A 4 -28.73 -10.57 -6.90
C TYR A 4 -28.92 -9.08 -6.55
N LYS A 5 -30.17 -8.64 -6.42
CA LYS A 5 -30.50 -7.27 -6.04
C LYS A 5 -30.03 -6.94 -4.61
N LEU A 6 -30.20 -7.89 -3.69
CA LEU A 6 -29.73 -7.73 -2.32
C LEU A 6 -28.20 -7.62 -2.27
N PHE A 7 -27.51 -8.41 -3.07
CA PHE A 7 -26.04 -8.37 -3.15
C PHE A 7 -25.54 -7.04 -3.67
N LEU A 8 -26.20 -6.47 -4.69
CA LEU A 8 -25.86 -5.15 -5.23
C LEU A 8 -26.10 -4.05 -4.20
N ILE A 9 -27.18 -4.11 -3.45
CA ILE A 9 -27.49 -3.15 -2.39
C ILE A 9 -26.44 -3.24 -1.29
N PHE A 10 -26.03 -4.44 -0.93
CA PHE A 10 -25.02 -4.67 0.09
C PHE A 10 -23.66 -4.07 -0.33
N LEU A 11 -23.25 -4.29 -1.57
CA LEU A 11 -22.01 -3.70 -2.10
C LEU A 11 -22.07 -2.18 -2.12
N PHE A 12 -23.20 -1.61 -2.46
CA PHE A 12 -23.40 -0.16 -2.49
C PHE A 12 -23.32 0.43 -1.07
N THR A 13 -23.86 -0.27 -0.08
CA THR A 13 -23.84 0.17 1.31
C THR A 13 -22.41 0.16 1.88
N ILE A 14 -21.59 -0.83 1.51
CA ILE A 14 -20.20 -0.90 1.95
C ILE A 14 -19.41 0.31 1.46
N ASN A 15 -19.67 0.77 0.23
CA ASN A 15 -18.97 1.92 -0.34
C ASN A 15 -19.20 3.21 0.46
N PHE A 16 -20.34 3.36 1.11
CA PHE A 16 -20.63 4.53 1.95
C PHE A 16 -19.84 4.55 3.26
N ASN A 17 -19.44 3.38 3.74
CA ASN A 17 -18.73 3.26 5.02
C ASN A 17 -17.22 3.46 4.87
N LEU A 18 -16.72 3.67 3.65
CA LEU A 18 -15.30 3.84 3.36
C LEU A 18 -14.89 5.30 3.25
N ASN A 19 -15.68 6.22 3.79
CA ASN A 19 -15.32 7.63 3.83
C ASN A 19 -14.12 7.83 4.76
N ALA A 20 -12.97 8.13 4.16
CA ALA A 20 -11.80 8.52 4.92
C ALA A 20 -12.03 9.88 5.55
N GLY A 21 -11.74 10.03 6.85
CA GLY A 21 -11.85 11.31 7.54
C GLY A 21 -10.78 12.28 7.06
N PRO A 22 -10.91 13.58 7.45
CA PRO A 22 -9.95 14.60 7.03
C PRO A 22 -8.51 14.29 7.46
N PHE A 23 -8.33 13.67 8.61
CA PHE A 23 -6.99 13.30 9.09
C PHE A 23 -6.35 12.21 8.25
N THR A 24 -7.16 11.28 7.72
CA THR A 24 -6.69 10.25 6.81
C THR A 24 -6.28 10.87 5.48
N ASP A 25 -7.01 11.87 4.99
CA ASP A 25 -6.66 12.59 3.78
C ASP A 25 -5.33 13.33 3.93
N GLU A 26 -5.09 13.97 5.07
CA GLU A 26 -3.84 14.66 5.35
C GLU A 26 -2.67 13.70 5.45
N PHE A 27 -2.88 12.54 6.07
CA PHE A 27 -1.86 11.50 6.16
C PHE A 27 -1.49 10.99 4.76
N SER A 28 -2.49 10.69 3.94
CA SER A 28 -2.27 10.26 2.55
C SER A 28 -1.52 11.30 1.74
N ARG A 29 -1.88 12.57 1.90
CA ARG A 29 -1.22 13.67 1.22
C ARG A 29 0.23 13.80 1.65
N CYS A 30 0.50 13.62 2.94
CA CYS A 30 1.85 13.65 3.47
C CYS A 30 2.69 12.54 2.84
N ILE A 31 2.18 11.31 2.79
CA ILE A 31 2.88 10.18 2.19
C ILE A 31 3.23 10.49 0.74
N VAL A 32 2.26 10.93 -0.05
CA VAL A 32 2.46 11.22 -1.47
C VAL A 32 3.49 12.32 -1.66
N THR A 33 3.41 13.39 -0.85
CA THR A 33 4.28 14.54 -0.97
C THR A 33 5.72 14.24 -0.52
N LYS A 34 5.87 13.43 0.53
CA LYS A 34 7.18 13.14 1.12
C LYS A 34 7.87 11.93 0.51
N THR A 35 7.18 11.18 -0.33
CA THR A 35 7.77 10.03 -1.01
C THR A 35 8.59 10.50 -2.21
N THR A 36 9.88 10.14 -2.23
CA THR A 36 10.78 10.50 -3.33
C THR A 36 10.54 9.63 -4.55
N SER A 37 11.07 10.06 -5.70
CA SER A 37 10.98 9.27 -6.94
C SER A 37 11.65 7.90 -6.79
N GLN A 38 12.79 7.86 -6.09
CA GLN A 38 13.50 6.61 -5.84
C GLN A 38 12.65 5.67 -4.96
N GLU A 39 12.01 6.22 -3.94
CA GLU A 39 11.15 5.43 -3.05
C GLU A 39 9.93 4.88 -3.79
N LYS A 40 9.36 5.65 -4.72
CA LYS A 40 8.29 5.15 -5.58
C LYS A 40 8.75 3.98 -6.44
N THR A 41 9.95 4.07 -6.99
CA THR A 41 10.55 2.99 -7.77
C THR A 41 10.77 1.76 -6.90
N ASP A 42 11.28 1.94 -5.69
CA ASP A 42 11.50 0.84 -4.75
C ASP A 42 10.18 0.14 -4.41
N LEU A 43 9.12 0.92 -4.23
CA LEU A 43 7.79 0.38 -3.94
C LEU A 43 7.26 -0.46 -5.12
N VAL A 44 7.43 0.03 -6.36
CA VAL A 44 7.04 -0.72 -7.55
C VAL A 44 7.81 -2.04 -7.65
N LYS A 45 9.10 -2.01 -7.37
CA LYS A 45 9.93 -3.23 -7.35
C LYS A 45 9.43 -4.20 -6.30
N TRP A 46 9.06 -3.70 -5.14
CA TRP A 46 8.54 -4.55 -4.06
C TRP A 46 7.22 -5.22 -4.47
N ILE A 47 6.34 -4.48 -5.13
CA ILE A 47 5.08 -5.03 -5.65
C ILE A 47 5.39 -6.16 -6.64
N TYR A 48 6.34 -5.95 -7.54
CA TYR A 48 6.76 -6.97 -8.50
C TYR A 48 7.29 -8.22 -7.81
N VAL A 49 8.14 -8.04 -6.80
CA VAL A 49 8.69 -9.15 -6.02
C VAL A 49 7.55 -9.93 -5.34
N THR A 50 6.61 -9.22 -4.74
CA THR A 50 5.47 -9.85 -4.06
C THR A 50 4.63 -10.69 -5.03
N ILE A 51 4.36 -10.15 -6.21
CA ILE A 51 3.60 -10.85 -7.24
C ILE A 51 4.37 -12.07 -7.75
N SER A 52 5.70 -11.96 -7.86
CA SER A 52 6.54 -13.05 -8.38
C SER A 52 6.53 -14.31 -7.51
N PHE A 53 6.14 -14.19 -6.24
CA PHE A 53 5.98 -15.35 -5.36
C PHE A 53 4.72 -16.16 -5.67
N HIS A 54 3.82 -15.64 -6.49
CA HIS A 54 2.62 -16.39 -6.88
C HIS A 54 3.05 -17.62 -7.70
N PRO A 55 2.50 -18.83 -7.39
CA PRO A 55 2.96 -20.06 -8.04
C PRO A 55 2.90 -20.02 -9.57
N GLN A 56 1.91 -19.33 -10.14
CA GLN A 56 1.76 -19.24 -11.59
C GLN A 56 2.75 -18.29 -12.24
N LEU A 57 3.37 -17.41 -11.46
CA LEU A 57 4.30 -16.40 -11.95
C LEU A 57 5.75 -16.68 -11.57
N ALA A 58 5.97 -17.62 -10.65
CA ALA A 58 7.32 -17.95 -10.18
C ALA A 58 8.26 -18.37 -11.31
N ASP A 59 7.74 -19.11 -12.29
CA ASP A 59 8.52 -19.58 -13.42
C ASP A 59 8.92 -18.46 -14.39
N MET A 60 8.20 -17.34 -14.36
CA MET A 60 8.44 -16.20 -15.22
C MET A 60 9.39 -15.18 -14.58
N SER A 61 9.65 -15.28 -13.29
CA SER A 61 10.52 -14.35 -12.61
C SER A 61 11.92 -14.92 -12.48
N ASN A 62 12.92 -14.06 -12.65
CA ASN A 62 14.33 -14.43 -12.56
C ASN A 62 15.01 -13.64 -11.46
N LEU A 63 14.36 -13.57 -10.30
CA LEU A 63 14.85 -12.81 -9.16
C LEU A 63 15.75 -13.69 -8.29
N SER A 64 16.93 -13.16 -7.93
CA SER A 64 17.79 -13.80 -6.96
C SER A 64 17.29 -13.51 -5.54
N SER A 65 17.72 -14.35 -4.58
CA SER A 65 17.39 -14.10 -3.18
C SER A 65 17.99 -12.80 -2.68
N GLU A 66 19.14 -12.39 -3.23
CA GLU A 66 19.75 -11.11 -2.89
C GLU A 66 18.92 -9.94 -3.38
N ASP A 67 18.36 -10.03 -4.58
CA ASP A 67 17.47 -8.98 -5.11
C ASP A 67 16.23 -8.83 -4.23
N VAL A 68 15.63 -9.93 -3.82
CA VAL A 68 14.45 -9.94 -2.97
C VAL A 68 14.77 -9.29 -1.61
N GLU A 69 15.88 -9.66 -1.01
CA GLU A 69 16.31 -9.11 0.28
C GLU A 69 16.55 -7.61 0.17
N MET A 70 17.26 -7.17 -0.86
CA MET A 70 17.55 -5.74 -1.06
C MET A 70 16.26 -4.93 -1.21
N VAL A 71 15.30 -5.40 -2.00
CA VAL A 71 14.04 -4.71 -2.20
C VAL A 71 13.25 -4.63 -0.90
N ASN A 72 13.21 -5.72 -0.14
CA ASN A 72 12.52 -5.76 1.14
C ASN A 72 13.13 -4.76 2.14
N ILE A 73 14.45 -4.67 2.21
CA ILE A 73 15.14 -3.74 3.09
C ILE A 73 14.82 -2.30 2.70
N ARG A 74 14.86 -1.97 1.41
CA ARG A 74 14.58 -0.62 0.93
C ARG A 74 13.15 -0.18 1.24
N VAL A 75 12.18 -1.07 1.05
CA VAL A 75 10.78 -0.74 1.34
C VAL A 75 10.56 -0.63 2.85
N ALA A 76 11.19 -1.48 3.64
CA ALA A 76 11.12 -1.37 5.10
C ALA A 76 11.68 -0.03 5.57
N ASP A 77 12.81 0.39 5.04
CA ASP A 77 13.42 1.70 5.34
C ASP A 77 12.49 2.84 4.93
N TYR A 78 11.91 2.75 3.75
CA TYR A 78 10.96 3.74 3.26
C TYR A 78 9.76 3.86 4.20
N MET A 79 9.13 2.74 4.55
CA MET A 79 7.97 2.74 5.41
C MET A 79 8.29 3.30 6.79
N THR A 80 9.42 2.90 7.37
CA THR A 80 9.88 3.41 8.66
C THR A 80 10.09 4.91 8.59
N ASN A 81 10.77 5.37 7.55
CA ASN A 81 11.11 6.78 7.39
C ASN A 81 9.87 7.65 7.23
N VAL A 82 8.93 7.22 6.38
CA VAL A 82 7.73 7.99 6.09
C VAL A 82 6.75 7.95 7.27
N PHE A 83 6.44 6.75 7.77
CA PHE A 83 5.43 6.61 8.82
C PHE A 83 5.93 7.04 10.19
N ALA A 84 7.16 6.67 10.57
CA ALA A 84 7.67 6.93 11.91
C ALA A 84 8.28 8.33 12.05
N TYR A 85 8.75 8.94 10.96
CA TYR A 85 9.44 10.22 11.03
C TYR A 85 8.76 11.31 10.22
N LYS A 86 8.69 11.17 8.90
CA LYS A 86 8.21 12.27 8.04
C LYS A 86 6.73 12.59 8.21
N CYS A 87 5.90 11.57 8.36
CA CYS A 87 4.45 11.72 8.48
C CYS A 87 3.90 11.24 9.82
N ASN A 88 4.74 11.22 10.85
CA ASN A 88 4.38 10.74 12.18
C ASN A 88 3.19 11.52 12.77
N LYS A 89 3.22 12.84 12.67
CA LYS A 89 2.16 13.69 13.20
C LYS A 89 0.82 13.38 12.57
N GLU A 90 0.82 13.29 11.24
CA GLU A 90 -0.38 13.02 10.48
C GLU A 90 -0.90 11.61 10.74
N LEU A 91 0.00 10.64 10.92
CA LEU A 91 -0.37 9.28 11.29
C LEU A 91 -1.07 9.23 12.65
N ILE A 92 -0.51 9.90 13.65
CA ILE A 92 -1.08 9.92 14.99
C ILE A 92 -2.48 10.54 14.96
N GLU A 93 -2.65 11.63 14.23
CA GLU A 93 -3.96 12.27 14.10
C GLU A 93 -4.98 11.37 13.38
N ALA A 94 -4.51 10.58 12.42
CA ALA A 94 -5.40 9.70 11.66
C ALA A 94 -5.90 8.50 12.47
N ILE A 95 -5.13 8.04 13.45
CA ILE A 95 -5.47 6.85 14.26
C ILE A 95 -6.15 7.17 15.59
N LYS A 96 -6.31 8.44 15.92
CA LYS A 96 -7.01 8.85 17.14
C LYS A 96 -8.50 8.57 17.12
#